data_81ce85e4766c53c28ccbe3fd94919f93
#
_entry.id   81ce85e4766c53c28ccbe3fd94919f93
#
_cell.length_a   1.000
_cell.length_b   1.000
_cell.length_c   1.000
_cell.angle_alpha   90.00
_cell.angle_beta   90.00
_cell.angle_gamma   90.00
#
_symmetry.space_group_name_H-M   'P 1'
#
loop_
_entity.id
_entity.type
_entity.pdbx_description
1 polymer ?
#
loop_
_entity_poly.entity_id
_entity_poly.type
_entity_poly.pdbx_seq_one_letter_code
_entity_poly.pdbx_strand_id
1 'polypeptide(L)'
;MATSTVDNPRVHALARRIASLDAEPARREAVALGLVDALLECDAETLAAALDALRDARARADGDRELAGWLDAAIACAHWGLERVPSAAAVARGTQAHDFLTVLDGPPQLGSAELRRLLETDETQVSRTGRRLLESGLVTRRKVGRQVFWQLAPRGRRALEDAPAPKRSSGSQFWQEALRRGFEEAAGDEPGEPREVDPTRERIVESTLELHGIQGIQATTWPEIADKAGVPLETVKALFATQDDLVRSCGQHLMESVQLPPADRATEVFAGASSENDRIGRLVETFFGAYERAGDGIAAGRRERREVPIVGEVMAELDNSFDSLVVEALGPLGRDGWSVTSLRALTDLEVWRTLRDEGATPEAAVDRASAAVERWLEGSPAR
;
A
#
# COMPACT_ATOMS: atom_id res chain seq x y z
N MET A 1 -29.44 -5.46 -16.61
CA MET A 1 -29.93 -5.92 -15.29
C MET A 1 -29.40 -4.90 -14.28
N ALA A 2 -30.29 -4.17 -13.64
CA ALA A 2 -29.92 -3.11 -12.69
C ALA A 2 -29.42 -3.77 -11.41
N THR A 3 -28.15 -3.54 -11.05
CA THR A 3 -27.62 -3.85 -9.72
C THR A 3 -28.31 -2.94 -8.71
N SER A 4 -29.13 -3.55 -7.85
CA SER A 4 -29.72 -2.89 -6.70
C SER A 4 -28.58 -2.45 -5.77
N THR A 5 -28.25 -1.18 -5.77
CA THR A 5 -27.43 -0.56 -4.72
C THR A 5 -28.21 -0.66 -3.42
N VAL A 6 -27.81 -1.56 -2.55
CA VAL A 6 -28.28 -1.59 -1.16
C VAL A 6 -27.84 -0.26 -0.54
N ASP A 7 -28.81 0.55 -0.17
CA ASP A 7 -28.60 1.88 0.44
C ASP A 7 -27.87 1.69 1.78
N ASN A 8 -26.52 1.87 1.78
CA ASN A 8 -25.71 1.66 2.97
C ASN A 8 -25.80 2.93 3.85
N PRO A 9 -26.53 2.90 4.98
CA PRO A 9 -26.77 4.08 5.81
C PRO A 9 -25.47 4.70 6.39
N ARG A 10 -24.39 3.91 6.52
CA ARG A 10 -23.09 4.39 7.02
C ARG A 10 -22.40 5.29 5.99
N VAL A 11 -22.45 4.90 4.71
CA VAL A 11 -21.92 5.70 3.59
C VAL A 11 -22.51 7.11 3.62
N HIS A 12 -23.82 7.19 3.67
CA HIS A 12 -24.51 8.50 3.69
C HIS A 12 -24.32 9.27 4.99
N ALA A 13 -24.11 8.59 6.13
CA ALA A 13 -23.90 9.27 7.40
C ALA A 13 -22.52 9.97 7.43
N LEU A 14 -21.45 9.31 7.01
CA LEU A 14 -20.11 9.87 6.99
C LEU A 14 -20.01 10.98 5.95
N ALA A 15 -20.49 10.77 4.72
CA ALA A 15 -20.46 11.77 3.66
C ALA A 15 -21.24 13.05 4.07
N ARG A 16 -22.39 12.92 4.74
CA ARG A 16 -23.13 14.10 5.26
C ARG A 16 -22.37 14.85 6.35
N ARG A 17 -21.67 14.14 7.27
CA ARG A 17 -20.83 14.78 8.28
C ARG A 17 -19.70 15.58 7.63
N ILE A 18 -19.07 15.01 6.60
CA ILE A 18 -18.02 15.69 5.85
C ILE A 18 -18.57 16.91 5.09
N ALA A 19 -19.75 16.81 4.47
CA ALA A 19 -20.37 17.90 3.75
C ALA A 19 -20.70 19.12 4.64
N SER A 20 -20.95 18.88 5.95
CA SER A 20 -21.23 19.92 6.96
C SER A 20 -20.00 20.28 7.80
N LEU A 21 -18.79 19.89 7.38
CA LEU A 21 -17.57 20.13 8.13
C LEU A 21 -17.20 21.63 8.12
N ASP A 22 -16.85 22.11 9.29
CA ASP A 22 -16.35 23.46 9.55
C ASP A 22 -15.09 23.41 10.45
N ALA A 23 -14.65 24.56 10.92
CA ALA A 23 -13.48 24.68 11.77
C ALA A 23 -13.68 24.12 13.20
N GLU A 24 -14.88 23.62 13.57
CA GLU A 24 -15.16 23.12 14.91
C GLU A 24 -14.42 21.80 15.17
N PRO A 25 -13.53 21.72 16.20
CA PRO A 25 -12.70 20.54 16.48
C PRO A 25 -13.52 19.25 16.70
N ALA A 26 -14.65 19.31 17.40
CA ALA A 26 -15.50 18.15 17.67
C ALA A 26 -16.08 17.51 16.41
N ARG A 27 -16.35 18.31 15.37
CA ARG A 27 -16.84 17.79 14.08
C ARG A 27 -15.72 17.12 13.28
N ARG A 28 -14.51 17.69 13.32
CA ARG A 28 -13.32 17.07 12.71
C ARG A 28 -13.02 15.72 13.37
N GLU A 29 -13.07 15.64 14.70
CA GLU A 29 -12.90 14.40 15.44
C GLU A 29 -13.95 13.35 15.06
N ALA A 30 -15.22 13.73 14.95
CA ALA A 30 -16.30 12.82 14.55
C ALA A 30 -16.13 12.28 13.11
N VAL A 31 -15.57 13.09 12.19
CA VAL A 31 -15.23 12.64 10.84
C VAL A 31 -14.00 11.73 10.86
N ALA A 32 -12.97 12.09 11.62
CA ALA A 32 -11.76 11.27 11.80
C ALA A 32 -12.12 9.87 12.32
N LEU A 33 -12.94 9.79 13.38
CA LEU A 33 -13.42 8.51 13.92
C LEU A 33 -14.20 7.70 12.89
N GLY A 34 -15.07 8.35 12.10
CA GLY A 34 -15.81 7.68 11.05
C GLY A 34 -14.92 7.15 9.90
N LEU A 35 -13.85 7.89 9.56
CA LEU A 35 -12.84 7.40 8.61
C LEU A 35 -12.05 6.25 9.18
N VAL A 36 -11.69 6.32 10.46
CA VAL A 36 -11.01 5.24 11.18
C VAL A 36 -11.86 3.97 11.18
N ASP A 37 -13.14 4.07 11.52
CA ASP A 37 -14.06 2.93 11.50
C ASP A 37 -14.15 2.31 10.09
N ALA A 38 -14.27 3.16 9.06
CA ALA A 38 -14.29 2.70 7.67
C ALA A 38 -12.97 2.05 7.23
N LEU A 39 -11.82 2.55 7.70
CA LEU A 39 -10.50 1.96 7.47
C LEU A 39 -10.37 0.60 8.17
N LEU A 40 -10.77 0.50 9.43
CA LEU A 40 -10.70 -0.73 10.23
C LEU A 40 -11.64 -1.82 9.70
N GLU A 41 -12.84 -1.43 9.28
CA GLU A 41 -13.80 -2.33 8.64
C GLU A 41 -13.45 -2.59 7.17
N CYS A 42 -12.46 -1.85 6.62
CA CYS A 42 -12.06 -1.83 5.22
C CYS A 42 -13.28 -1.70 4.28
N ASP A 43 -14.17 -0.83 4.66
CA ASP A 43 -15.39 -0.53 3.92
C ASP A 43 -15.06 0.38 2.73
N ALA A 44 -14.75 -0.25 1.58
CA ALA A 44 -14.36 0.46 0.36
C ALA A 44 -15.46 1.42 -0.13
N GLU A 45 -16.73 1.08 0.06
CA GLU A 45 -17.84 1.92 -0.37
C GLU A 45 -17.92 3.20 0.47
N THR A 46 -17.81 3.05 1.80
CA THR A 46 -17.77 4.20 2.72
C THR A 46 -16.53 5.05 2.49
N LEU A 47 -15.35 4.44 2.28
CA LEU A 47 -14.10 5.16 2.00
C LEU A 47 -14.16 5.91 0.68
N ALA A 48 -14.72 5.35 -0.39
CA ALA A 48 -14.87 6.01 -1.68
C ALA A 48 -15.80 7.22 -1.58
N ALA A 49 -16.96 7.05 -0.96
CA ALA A 49 -17.90 8.15 -0.75
C ALA A 49 -17.34 9.25 0.17
N ALA A 50 -16.58 8.86 1.20
CA ALA A 50 -15.89 9.80 2.06
C ALA A 50 -14.82 10.59 1.31
N LEU A 51 -14.03 9.93 0.45
CA LEU A 51 -12.99 10.57 -0.37
C LEU A 51 -13.58 11.64 -1.28
N ASP A 52 -14.68 11.36 -1.97
CA ASP A 52 -15.35 12.34 -2.82
C ASP A 52 -15.89 13.51 -2.00
N ALA A 53 -16.54 13.24 -0.85
CA ALA A 53 -17.04 14.30 0.03
C ALA A 53 -15.91 15.17 0.64
N LEU A 54 -14.75 14.56 0.96
CA LEU A 54 -13.57 15.27 1.46
C LEU A 54 -12.96 16.19 0.39
N ARG A 55 -12.86 15.74 -0.86
CA ARG A 55 -12.39 16.55 -1.99
C ARG A 55 -13.31 17.75 -2.22
N ASP A 56 -14.63 17.54 -2.16
CA ASP A 56 -15.61 18.61 -2.25
C ASP A 56 -15.50 19.60 -1.08
N ALA A 57 -15.28 19.12 0.14
CA ALA A 57 -15.06 19.95 1.32
C ALA A 57 -13.75 20.75 1.17
N ARG A 58 -12.68 20.12 0.67
CA ARG A 58 -11.39 20.78 0.42
C ARG A 58 -11.50 21.92 -0.60
N ALA A 59 -12.24 21.71 -1.67
CA ALA A 59 -12.51 22.74 -2.67
C ALA A 59 -13.27 23.95 -2.10
N ARG A 60 -14.04 23.78 -1.03
CA ARG A 60 -14.76 24.86 -0.34
C ARG A 60 -13.97 25.54 0.79
N ALA A 61 -12.87 24.95 1.23
CA ALA A 61 -12.08 25.43 2.37
C ALA A 61 -11.12 26.60 2.02
N ASP A 62 -11.49 27.45 1.05
CA ASP A 62 -10.72 28.64 0.62
C ASP A 62 -10.51 29.60 1.79
N GLY A 63 -9.25 29.88 2.11
CA GLY A 63 -8.85 30.85 3.14
C GLY A 63 -8.62 30.28 4.53
N ASP A 64 -9.07 29.07 4.86
CA ASP A 64 -8.79 28.40 6.15
C ASP A 64 -7.68 27.36 5.98
N ARG A 65 -6.43 27.78 6.20
CA ARG A 65 -5.24 26.91 6.06
C ARG A 65 -5.24 25.73 7.00
N GLU A 66 -5.79 25.86 8.20
CA GLU A 66 -5.82 24.78 9.18
C GLU A 66 -6.82 23.70 8.75
N LEU A 67 -8.02 24.08 8.35
CA LEU A 67 -9.03 23.16 7.85
C LEU A 67 -8.55 22.50 6.55
N ALA A 68 -7.94 23.25 5.65
CA ALA A 68 -7.38 22.73 4.41
C ALA A 68 -6.32 21.64 4.67
N GLY A 69 -5.34 21.89 5.53
CA GLY A 69 -4.31 20.91 5.87
C GLY A 69 -4.88 19.65 6.53
N TRP A 70 -5.89 19.80 7.39
CA TRP A 70 -6.59 18.65 7.98
C TRP A 70 -7.33 17.83 6.92
N LEU A 71 -8.02 18.50 5.97
CA LEU A 71 -8.72 17.83 4.88
C LEU A 71 -7.75 17.10 3.95
N ASP A 72 -6.60 17.66 3.63
CA ASP A 72 -5.57 17.03 2.81
C ASP A 72 -5.06 15.74 3.49
N ALA A 73 -4.81 15.76 4.80
CA ALA A 73 -4.47 14.55 5.55
C ALA A 73 -5.60 13.51 5.55
N ALA A 74 -6.85 13.92 5.72
CA ALA A 74 -8.01 13.03 5.70
C ALA A 74 -8.21 12.40 4.31
N ILE A 75 -8.01 13.15 3.23
CA ILE A 75 -8.02 12.68 1.83
C ILE A 75 -6.94 11.60 1.63
N ALA A 76 -5.71 11.87 2.08
CA ALA A 76 -4.61 10.92 1.99
C ALA A 76 -4.95 9.61 2.73
N CYS A 77 -5.50 9.69 3.95
CA CYS A 77 -5.93 8.52 4.72
C CYS A 77 -7.02 7.70 4.00
N ALA A 78 -8.06 8.37 3.48
CA ALA A 78 -9.15 7.68 2.78
C ALA A 78 -8.66 7.02 1.47
N HIS A 79 -7.81 7.71 0.73
CA HIS A 79 -7.21 7.20 -0.51
C HIS A 79 -6.32 5.97 -0.23
N TRP A 80 -5.43 6.08 0.76
CA TRP A 80 -4.58 4.99 1.18
C TRP A 80 -5.39 3.76 1.65
N GLY A 81 -6.49 3.99 2.39
CA GLY A 81 -7.40 2.92 2.81
C GLY A 81 -8.05 2.20 1.64
N LEU A 82 -8.47 2.94 0.60
CA LEU A 82 -9.04 2.35 -0.61
C LEU A 82 -8.03 1.50 -1.38
N GLU A 83 -6.79 1.94 -1.48
CA GLU A 83 -5.74 1.17 -2.15
C GLU A 83 -5.40 -0.13 -1.41
N ARG A 84 -5.56 -0.14 -0.09
CA ARG A 84 -5.26 -1.30 0.78
C ARG A 84 -6.46 -2.14 1.16
N VAL A 85 -7.63 -1.85 0.64
CA VAL A 85 -8.71 -2.86 0.67
C VAL A 85 -8.11 -4.12 0.05
N PRO A 86 -7.96 -5.25 0.80
CA PRO A 86 -7.30 -6.45 0.27
C PRO A 86 -7.86 -6.77 -1.09
N SER A 87 -6.99 -6.74 -2.08
CA SER A 87 -7.39 -7.17 -3.41
C SER A 87 -7.77 -8.63 -3.35
N ALA A 88 -8.70 -9.03 -4.20
CA ALA A 88 -9.02 -10.44 -4.42
C ALA A 88 -7.76 -11.33 -4.63
N ALA A 89 -6.62 -10.73 -5.04
CA ALA A 89 -5.32 -11.39 -5.17
C ALA A 89 -4.75 -11.91 -3.84
N ALA A 90 -5.06 -11.28 -2.69
CA ALA A 90 -4.60 -11.75 -1.39
C ALA A 90 -5.26 -13.09 -0.97
N VAL A 91 -6.38 -13.43 -1.60
CA VAL A 91 -7.17 -14.64 -1.38
C VAL A 91 -7.29 -15.44 -2.69
N ALA A 92 -6.25 -15.45 -3.52
CA ALA A 92 -6.27 -16.20 -4.78
C ALA A 92 -6.50 -17.71 -4.50
N ARG A 93 -7.28 -18.37 -5.35
CA ARG A 93 -7.53 -19.81 -5.27
C ARG A 93 -6.21 -20.58 -5.24
N GLY A 94 -6.12 -21.57 -4.36
CA GLY A 94 -4.89 -22.38 -4.16
C GLY A 94 -3.87 -21.75 -3.23
N THR A 95 -4.19 -20.64 -2.56
CA THR A 95 -3.41 -20.09 -1.45
C THR A 95 -3.93 -20.61 -0.12
N GLN A 96 -3.06 -20.72 0.88
CA GLN A 96 -3.46 -21.10 2.25
C GLN A 96 -4.51 -20.13 2.84
N ALA A 97 -4.49 -18.86 2.45
CA ALA A 97 -5.48 -17.89 2.84
C ALA A 97 -6.87 -18.25 2.28
N HIS A 98 -6.94 -18.60 1.00
CA HIS A 98 -8.17 -19.06 0.36
C HIS A 98 -8.71 -20.34 1.02
N ASP A 99 -7.86 -21.32 1.23
CA ASP A 99 -8.26 -22.60 1.84
C ASP A 99 -8.77 -22.39 3.27
N PHE A 100 -8.12 -21.53 4.05
CA PHE A 100 -8.54 -21.16 5.40
C PHE A 100 -9.94 -20.52 5.41
N LEU A 101 -10.21 -19.58 4.50
CA LEU A 101 -11.52 -18.94 4.38
C LEU A 101 -12.58 -19.90 3.87
N THR A 102 -12.25 -20.77 2.91
CA THR A 102 -13.15 -21.78 2.35
C THR A 102 -13.63 -22.76 3.42
N VAL A 103 -12.72 -23.21 4.28
CA VAL A 103 -13.08 -24.09 5.40
C VAL A 103 -13.98 -23.39 6.42
N LEU A 104 -13.88 -22.07 6.56
CA LEU A 104 -14.74 -21.27 7.44
C LEU A 104 -16.08 -20.88 6.83
N ASP A 105 -16.29 -21.04 5.53
CA ASP A 105 -17.53 -20.58 4.88
C ASP A 105 -18.76 -21.45 5.20
N GLY A 106 -18.55 -22.69 5.63
CA GLY A 106 -19.65 -23.60 6.01
C GLY A 106 -20.14 -23.43 7.46
N PRO A 107 -19.27 -23.66 8.46
CA PRO A 107 -19.66 -23.62 9.86
C PRO A 107 -19.65 -22.20 10.44
N PRO A 108 -20.47 -21.93 11.48
CA PRO A 108 -20.53 -20.61 12.10
C PRO A 108 -19.22 -20.19 12.78
N GLN A 109 -18.43 -21.16 13.23
CA GLN A 109 -17.08 -20.98 13.80
C GLN A 109 -16.34 -22.31 13.86
N LEU A 110 -15.00 -22.27 13.78
CA LEU A 110 -14.13 -23.45 13.93
C LEU A 110 -13.03 -23.19 14.95
N GLY A 111 -12.70 -24.22 15.73
CA GLY A 111 -11.55 -24.21 16.63
C GLY A 111 -10.24 -24.37 15.88
N SER A 112 -9.13 -23.80 16.43
CA SER A 112 -7.81 -23.94 15.80
C SER A 112 -7.37 -25.38 15.59
N ALA A 113 -7.74 -26.31 16.49
CA ALA A 113 -7.43 -27.73 16.36
C ALA A 113 -8.19 -28.40 15.18
N GLU A 114 -9.42 -27.97 14.95
CA GLU A 114 -10.25 -28.45 13.84
C GLU A 114 -9.80 -27.89 12.51
N LEU A 115 -9.47 -26.59 12.46
CA LEU A 115 -8.86 -25.95 11.29
C LEU A 115 -7.54 -26.64 10.90
N ARG A 116 -6.69 -26.95 11.87
CA ARG A 116 -5.46 -27.70 11.62
C ARG A 116 -5.71 -29.04 10.93
N ARG A 117 -6.74 -29.76 11.39
CA ARG A 117 -7.11 -31.06 10.81
C ARG A 117 -7.67 -30.91 9.40
N LEU A 118 -8.56 -29.93 9.18
CA LEU A 118 -9.22 -29.72 7.89
C LEU A 118 -8.28 -29.14 6.83
N LEU A 119 -7.30 -28.33 7.25
CA LEU A 119 -6.27 -27.76 6.39
C LEU A 119 -5.02 -28.64 6.23
N GLU A 120 -5.00 -29.80 6.88
CA GLU A 120 -3.85 -30.71 6.88
C GLU A 120 -2.51 -30.02 7.17
N THR A 121 -2.50 -29.09 8.16
CA THR A 121 -1.38 -28.20 8.47
C THR A 121 -1.01 -28.23 9.96
N ASP A 122 0.05 -27.56 10.36
CA ASP A 122 0.46 -27.42 11.75
C ASP A 122 -0.18 -26.23 12.48
N GLU A 123 -0.05 -26.17 13.80
CA GLU A 123 -0.63 -25.12 14.65
C GLU A 123 0.01 -23.74 14.39
N THR A 124 1.29 -23.73 14.07
CA THR A 124 2.05 -22.49 13.77
C THR A 124 1.51 -21.84 12.50
N GLN A 125 1.25 -22.65 11.49
CA GLN A 125 0.72 -22.21 10.20
C GLN A 125 -0.72 -21.71 10.34
N VAL A 126 -1.61 -22.42 11.08
CA VAL A 126 -2.96 -21.94 11.38
C VAL A 126 -2.92 -20.59 12.11
N SER A 127 -2.02 -20.47 13.10
CA SER A 127 -1.88 -19.23 13.87
C SER A 127 -1.37 -18.07 13.02
N ARG A 128 -0.39 -18.30 12.15
CA ARG A 128 0.21 -17.27 11.26
C ARG A 128 -0.79 -16.82 10.20
N THR A 129 -1.41 -17.77 9.49
CA THR A 129 -2.42 -17.45 8.45
C THR A 129 -3.65 -16.79 9.06
N GLY A 130 -4.15 -17.34 10.18
CA GLY A 130 -5.30 -16.76 10.88
C GLY A 130 -5.04 -15.34 11.39
N ARG A 131 -3.82 -15.04 11.89
CA ARG A 131 -3.45 -13.68 12.30
C ARG A 131 -3.47 -12.72 11.13
N ARG A 132 -2.84 -13.07 10.01
CA ARG A 132 -2.82 -12.24 8.80
C ARG A 132 -4.24 -11.98 8.26
N LEU A 133 -5.11 -13.00 8.26
CA LEU A 133 -6.51 -12.84 7.85
C LEU A 133 -7.32 -12.00 8.84
N LEU A 134 -7.03 -12.08 10.14
CA LEU A 134 -7.62 -11.24 11.17
C LEU A 134 -7.22 -9.76 10.98
N GLU A 135 -5.94 -9.50 10.78
CA GLU A 135 -5.39 -8.16 10.50
C GLU A 135 -6.00 -7.56 9.22
N SER A 136 -6.33 -8.41 8.24
CA SER A 136 -7.02 -8.00 7.01
C SER A 136 -8.56 -7.91 7.17
N GLY A 137 -9.12 -8.16 8.35
CA GLY A 137 -10.57 -8.14 8.59
C GLY A 137 -11.36 -9.23 7.85
N LEU A 138 -10.69 -10.26 7.32
CA LEU A 138 -11.33 -11.36 6.58
C LEU A 138 -11.90 -12.44 7.50
N VAL A 139 -11.40 -12.52 8.71
CA VAL A 139 -11.90 -13.41 9.77
C VAL A 139 -12.03 -12.66 11.08
N THR A 140 -12.85 -13.17 11.97
CA THR A 140 -12.89 -12.76 13.38
C THR A 140 -12.33 -13.86 14.26
N ARG A 141 -11.82 -13.49 15.44
CA ARG A 141 -11.23 -14.41 16.40
C ARG A 141 -11.87 -14.24 17.77
N ARG A 142 -12.27 -15.34 18.39
CA ARG A 142 -12.77 -15.37 19.75
C ARG A 142 -11.98 -16.37 20.59
N LYS A 143 -11.54 -15.97 21.77
CA LYS A 143 -10.89 -16.86 22.75
C LYS A 143 -11.88 -17.25 23.83
N VAL A 144 -12.04 -18.55 24.08
CA VAL A 144 -12.88 -19.10 25.16
C VAL A 144 -12.01 -20.05 25.98
N GLY A 145 -11.60 -19.61 27.17
CA GLY A 145 -10.64 -20.35 27.97
C GLY A 145 -9.28 -20.50 27.27
N ARG A 146 -8.87 -21.73 27.02
CA ARG A 146 -7.63 -22.05 26.27
C ARG A 146 -7.84 -22.27 24.77
N GLN A 147 -9.08 -22.28 24.33
CA GLN A 147 -9.44 -22.52 22.92
C GLN A 147 -9.58 -21.22 22.15
N VAL A 148 -9.15 -21.22 20.91
CA VAL A 148 -9.28 -20.14 19.95
C VAL A 148 -10.22 -20.59 18.86
N PHE A 149 -11.25 -19.78 18.60
CA PHE A 149 -12.24 -19.99 17.56
C PHE A 149 -12.09 -18.90 16.50
N TRP A 150 -12.27 -19.30 15.25
CA TRP A 150 -12.21 -18.46 14.07
C TRP A 150 -13.56 -18.49 13.37
N GLN A 151 -13.95 -17.37 12.83
CA GLN A 151 -15.20 -17.22 12.09
C GLN A 151 -14.94 -16.36 10.84
N LEU A 152 -15.59 -16.72 9.74
CA LEU A 152 -15.54 -15.93 8.51
C LEU A 152 -16.25 -14.59 8.73
N ALA A 153 -15.57 -13.49 8.45
CA ALA A 153 -16.17 -12.16 8.44
C ALA A 153 -16.94 -11.95 7.12
N PRO A 154 -17.95 -11.04 7.08
CA PRO A 154 -18.69 -10.73 5.84
C PRO A 154 -17.78 -10.37 4.67
N ARG A 155 -16.67 -9.69 4.97
CA ARG A 155 -15.63 -9.36 4.01
C ARG A 155 -14.86 -10.58 3.51
N GLY A 156 -14.54 -11.54 4.37
CA GLY A 156 -13.90 -12.80 3.98
C GLY A 156 -14.77 -13.59 3.00
N ARG A 157 -16.08 -13.55 3.16
CA ARG A 157 -17.03 -14.18 2.23
C ARG A 157 -16.99 -13.52 0.86
N ARG A 158 -17.03 -12.17 0.79
CA ARG A 158 -16.87 -11.44 -0.48
C ARG A 158 -15.53 -11.74 -1.15
N ALA A 159 -14.45 -11.79 -0.36
CA ALA A 159 -13.12 -12.12 -0.88
C ALA A 159 -13.03 -13.53 -1.47
N LEU A 160 -13.80 -14.50 -0.94
CA LEU A 160 -13.94 -15.84 -1.53
C LEU A 160 -14.73 -15.82 -2.85
N GLU A 161 -15.83 -15.09 -2.89
CA GLU A 161 -16.67 -14.94 -4.09
C GLU A 161 -15.88 -14.32 -5.24
N ASP A 162 -15.05 -13.31 -4.95
CA ASP A 162 -14.24 -12.57 -5.90
C ASP A 162 -12.85 -13.19 -6.14
N ALA A 163 -12.53 -14.34 -5.51
CA ALA A 163 -11.20 -14.94 -5.54
C ALA A 163 -10.75 -15.30 -6.97
N PRO A 164 -9.69 -14.69 -7.51
CA PRO A 164 -9.18 -14.99 -8.83
C PRO A 164 -8.59 -16.40 -8.90
N ALA A 165 -8.47 -16.92 -10.11
CA ALA A 165 -7.77 -18.18 -10.35
C ALA A 165 -6.32 -18.10 -9.84
N PRO A 166 -5.73 -19.23 -9.40
CA PRO A 166 -4.40 -19.25 -8.81
C PRO A 166 -3.35 -18.74 -9.78
N LYS A 167 -2.61 -17.72 -9.39
CA LYS A 167 -1.41 -17.28 -10.10
C LYS A 167 -0.19 -17.84 -9.37
N ARG A 168 0.64 -18.56 -10.09
CA ARG A 168 1.96 -18.99 -9.57
C ARG A 168 2.84 -17.74 -9.42
N SER A 169 3.15 -17.37 -8.19
CA SER A 169 4.09 -16.29 -7.90
C SER A 169 5.54 -16.79 -8.05
N SER A 170 6.07 -16.80 -9.26
CA SER A 170 7.52 -16.88 -9.47
C SER A 170 8.19 -15.51 -9.33
N GLY A 171 7.41 -14.47 -8.98
CA GLY A 171 7.84 -13.08 -9.03
C GLY A 171 8.50 -12.54 -7.77
N SER A 172 8.12 -13.02 -6.56
CA SER A 172 8.57 -12.37 -5.31
C SER A 172 10.10 -12.32 -5.16
N GLN A 173 10.80 -13.42 -5.41
CA GLN A 173 12.27 -13.44 -5.33
C GLN A 173 12.95 -12.51 -6.36
N PHE A 174 12.39 -12.42 -7.55
CA PHE A 174 12.89 -11.53 -8.59
C PHE A 174 12.77 -10.05 -8.18
N TRP A 175 11.62 -9.66 -7.62
CA TRP A 175 11.39 -8.29 -7.17
C TRP A 175 12.21 -7.94 -5.93
N GLN A 176 12.38 -8.89 -4.99
CA GLN A 176 13.27 -8.72 -3.83
C GLN A 176 14.73 -8.51 -4.24
N GLU A 177 15.19 -9.23 -5.26
CA GLU A 177 16.54 -9.05 -5.79
C GLU A 177 16.73 -7.70 -6.45
N ALA A 178 15.72 -7.18 -7.16
CA ALA A 178 15.76 -5.83 -7.72
C ALA A 178 15.83 -4.75 -6.63
N LEU A 179 15.01 -4.87 -5.57
CA LEU A 179 15.09 -3.97 -4.40
C LEU A 179 16.45 -4.03 -3.73
N ARG A 180 16.98 -5.23 -3.50
CA ARG A 180 18.29 -5.44 -2.86
C ARG A 180 19.39 -4.73 -3.63
N ARG A 181 19.41 -4.89 -4.95
CA ARG A 181 20.42 -4.27 -5.82
C ARG A 181 20.39 -2.74 -5.73
N GLY A 182 19.21 -2.12 -5.87
CA GLY A 182 19.07 -0.68 -5.75
C GLY A 182 19.48 -0.14 -4.37
N PHE A 183 19.19 -0.91 -3.32
CA PHE A 183 19.57 -0.54 -1.95
C PHE A 183 21.10 -0.68 -1.72
N GLU A 184 21.73 -1.75 -2.18
CA GLU A 184 23.18 -1.98 -2.07
C GLU A 184 23.98 -0.95 -2.88
N GLU A 185 23.51 -0.63 -4.09
CA GLU A 185 24.11 0.42 -4.91
C GLU A 185 24.07 1.80 -4.22
N ALA A 186 22.94 2.14 -3.58
CA ALA A 186 22.78 3.37 -2.82
C ALA A 186 23.67 3.41 -1.55
N ALA A 187 23.88 2.26 -0.92
CA ALA A 187 24.74 2.13 0.26
C ALA A 187 26.24 2.19 -0.09
N GLY A 188 26.61 2.11 -1.36
CA GLY A 188 28.00 2.04 -1.81
C GLY A 188 28.67 0.67 -1.56
N ASP A 189 27.88 -0.35 -1.29
CA ASP A 189 28.33 -1.74 -1.26
C ASP A 189 28.79 -2.15 -2.67
N GLU A 190 29.79 -3.02 -2.76
CA GLU A 190 30.20 -3.50 -4.09
C GLU A 190 29.01 -4.19 -4.78
N PRO A 191 28.56 -3.65 -5.94
CA PRO A 191 27.45 -4.28 -6.65
C PRO A 191 27.85 -5.71 -7.01
N GLY A 192 26.95 -6.66 -6.82
CA GLY A 192 27.09 -8.00 -7.37
C GLY A 192 27.42 -7.92 -8.86
N GLU A 193 27.89 -9.00 -9.48
CA GLU A 193 28.42 -9.04 -10.86
C GLU A 193 27.76 -8.01 -11.79
N PRO A 194 28.54 -7.11 -12.43
CA PRO A 194 27.99 -6.01 -13.22
C PRO A 194 27.11 -6.58 -14.34
N ARG A 195 25.85 -6.21 -14.32
CA ARG A 195 24.94 -6.52 -15.41
C ARG A 195 25.41 -5.73 -16.63
N GLU A 196 25.70 -6.41 -17.72
CA GLU A 196 25.91 -5.76 -19.02
C GLU A 196 24.57 -5.15 -19.45
N VAL A 197 24.36 -3.89 -19.11
CA VAL A 197 23.12 -3.17 -19.43
C VAL A 197 23.26 -2.62 -20.85
N ASP A 198 22.37 -3.06 -21.74
CA ASP A 198 22.25 -2.45 -23.08
C ASP A 198 21.71 -0.99 -22.91
N PRO A 199 22.49 0.04 -23.23
CA PRO A 199 22.09 1.43 -23.06
C PRO A 199 20.82 1.79 -23.83
N THR A 200 20.55 1.08 -24.94
CA THR A 200 19.34 1.28 -25.72
C THR A 200 18.11 0.69 -25.00
N ARG A 201 18.30 -0.46 -24.38
CA ARG A 201 17.25 -1.09 -23.55
C ARG A 201 16.89 -0.21 -22.36
N GLU A 202 17.88 0.32 -21.66
CA GLU A 202 17.68 1.20 -20.50
C GLU A 202 16.92 2.47 -20.89
N ARG A 203 17.34 3.16 -21.95
CA ARG A 203 16.64 4.35 -22.45
C ARG A 203 15.18 4.07 -22.85
N ILE A 204 14.89 2.91 -23.43
CA ILE A 204 13.51 2.50 -23.73
C ILE A 204 12.71 2.32 -22.44
N VAL A 205 13.27 1.68 -21.41
CA VAL A 205 12.61 1.46 -20.12
C VAL A 205 12.34 2.81 -19.43
N GLU A 206 13.30 3.72 -19.35
CA GLU A 206 13.14 5.05 -18.78
C GLU A 206 12.06 5.86 -19.50
N SER A 207 12.12 5.90 -20.85
CA SER A 207 11.11 6.56 -21.68
C SER A 207 9.71 5.97 -21.48
N THR A 208 9.63 4.67 -21.28
CA THR A 208 8.36 3.97 -21.00
C THR A 208 7.82 4.35 -19.63
N LEU A 209 8.67 4.40 -18.59
CA LEU A 209 8.27 4.80 -17.25
C LEU A 209 7.76 6.24 -17.19
N GLU A 210 8.38 7.16 -17.92
CA GLU A 210 7.89 8.53 -18.03
C GLU A 210 6.48 8.57 -18.67
N LEU A 211 6.25 7.82 -19.76
CA LEU A 211 4.94 7.72 -20.39
C LEU A 211 3.90 7.08 -19.46
N HIS A 212 4.29 6.02 -18.73
CA HIS A 212 3.43 5.40 -17.72
C HIS A 212 3.02 6.39 -16.63
N GLY A 213 3.92 7.27 -16.21
CA GLY A 213 3.61 8.33 -15.25
C GLY A 213 2.55 9.31 -15.76
N ILE A 214 2.64 9.69 -17.03
CA ILE A 214 1.79 10.70 -17.66
C ILE A 214 0.41 10.17 -18.03
N GLN A 215 0.36 9.04 -18.77
CA GLN A 215 -0.87 8.56 -19.40
C GLN A 215 -1.34 7.19 -18.93
N GLY A 216 -0.52 6.50 -18.11
CA GLY A 216 -0.81 5.14 -17.62
C GLY A 216 -0.17 4.05 -18.48
N ILE A 217 -0.11 2.85 -17.87
CA ILE A 217 0.58 1.69 -18.46
C ILE A 217 -0.19 1.14 -19.65
N GLN A 218 -1.51 0.98 -19.50
CA GLN A 218 -2.35 0.41 -20.57
C GLN A 218 -2.54 1.35 -21.76
N ALA A 219 -2.50 2.66 -21.53
CA ALA A 219 -2.64 3.66 -22.58
C ALA A 219 -1.37 3.88 -23.40
N THR A 220 -0.22 3.42 -22.90
CA THR A 220 1.08 3.61 -23.56
C THR A 220 1.28 2.61 -24.70
N THR A 221 1.55 3.13 -25.90
CA THR A 221 1.70 2.32 -27.11
C THR A 221 3.17 2.20 -27.54
N TRP A 222 3.47 1.13 -28.26
CA TRP A 222 4.81 0.88 -28.82
C TRP A 222 5.37 2.03 -29.67
N PRO A 223 4.58 2.66 -30.58
CA PRO A 223 5.05 3.81 -31.35
C PRO A 223 5.43 5.00 -30.48
N GLU A 224 4.64 5.33 -29.45
CA GLU A 224 4.93 6.42 -28.53
C GLU A 224 6.22 6.17 -27.75
N ILE A 225 6.45 4.91 -27.32
CA ILE A 225 7.69 4.51 -26.64
C ILE A 225 8.88 4.68 -27.58
N ALA A 226 8.77 4.21 -28.83
CA ALA A 226 9.83 4.32 -29.83
C ALA A 226 10.19 5.79 -30.14
N ASP A 227 9.17 6.63 -30.29
CA ASP A 227 9.31 8.05 -30.57
C ASP A 227 9.98 8.77 -29.38
N LYS A 228 9.49 8.52 -28.16
CA LYS A 228 10.05 9.09 -26.92
C LYS A 228 11.49 8.65 -26.66
N ALA A 229 11.80 7.38 -26.88
CA ALA A 229 13.15 6.84 -26.71
C ALA A 229 14.11 7.24 -27.85
N GLY A 230 13.61 7.82 -28.94
CA GLY A 230 14.40 8.19 -30.12
C GLY A 230 15.01 6.98 -30.82
N VAL A 231 14.26 5.87 -30.90
CA VAL A 231 14.70 4.65 -31.57
C VAL A 231 13.62 4.15 -32.57
N PRO A 232 14.02 3.39 -33.61
CA PRO A 232 13.05 2.76 -34.49
C PRO A 232 12.12 1.81 -33.72
N LEU A 233 10.84 1.75 -34.09
CA LEU A 233 9.86 0.82 -33.51
C LEU A 233 10.34 -0.63 -33.54
N GLU A 234 11.00 -1.04 -34.61
CA GLU A 234 11.54 -2.39 -34.77
C GLU A 234 12.64 -2.69 -33.73
N THR A 235 13.38 -1.67 -33.27
CA THR A 235 14.36 -1.83 -32.20
C THR A 235 13.65 -2.12 -30.86
N VAL A 236 12.55 -1.41 -30.55
CA VAL A 236 11.76 -1.68 -29.35
C VAL A 236 11.25 -3.12 -29.36
N LYS A 237 10.65 -3.56 -30.48
CA LYS A 237 10.11 -4.92 -30.64
C LYS A 237 11.18 -6.02 -30.65
N ALA A 238 12.40 -5.70 -31.07
CA ALA A 238 13.51 -6.65 -31.05
C ALA A 238 14.05 -6.85 -29.62
N LEU A 239 14.03 -5.80 -28.80
CA LEU A 239 14.52 -5.85 -27.40
C LEU A 239 13.46 -6.37 -26.42
N PHE A 240 12.19 -6.20 -26.73
CA PHE A 240 11.06 -6.63 -25.90
C PHE A 240 10.08 -7.45 -26.74
N ALA A 241 10.06 -8.76 -26.53
CA ALA A 241 9.23 -9.67 -27.29
C ALA A 241 7.73 -9.46 -27.05
N THR A 242 7.37 -9.05 -25.82
CA THR A 242 5.98 -8.81 -25.41
C THR A 242 5.87 -7.54 -24.56
N GLN A 243 4.64 -7.02 -24.42
CA GLN A 243 4.37 -5.92 -23.52
C GLN A 243 4.66 -6.30 -22.05
N ASP A 244 4.42 -7.55 -21.69
CA ASP A 244 4.74 -8.07 -20.36
C ASP A 244 6.24 -8.04 -20.05
N ASP A 245 7.10 -8.32 -21.05
CA ASP A 245 8.56 -8.22 -20.91
C ASP A 245 9.00 -6.76 -20.65
N LEU A 246 8.39 -5.81 -21.36
CA LEU A 246 8.67 -4.40 -21.16
C LEU A 246 8.18 -3.93 -19.78
N VAL A 247 6.93 -4.25 -19.40
CA VAL A 247 6.36 -3.90 -18.08
C VAL A 247 7.19 -4.52 -16.95
N ARG A 248 7.68 -5.75 -17.12
CA ARG A 248 8.59 -6.39 -16.17
C ARG A 248 9.91 -5.63 -16.02
N SER A 249 10.48 -5.19 -17.13
CA SER A 249 11.71 -4.39 -17.11
C SER A 249 11.50 -3.02 -16.47
N CYS A 250 10.35 -2.39 -16.73
CA CYS A 250 9.94 -1.16 -16.04
C CYS A 250 9.77 -1.38 -14.53
N GLY A 251 9.13 -2.48 -14.14
CA GLY A 251 8.98 -2.85 -12.73
C GLY A 251 10.34 -3.07 -12.04
N GLN A 252 11.26 -3.75 -12.70
CA GLN A 252 12.62 -3.95 -12.20
C GLN A 252 13.35 -2.62 -12.00
N HIS A 253 13.35 -1.75 -13.00
CA HIS A 253 13.97 -0.42 -12.90
C HIS A 253 13.34 0.42 -11.78
N LEU A 254 12.01 0.37 -11.62
CA LEU A 254 11.31 1.03 -10.51
C LEU A 254 11.82 0.53 -9.15
N MET A 255 11.90 -0.80 -8.98
CA MET A 255 12.35 -1.42 -7.73
C MET A 255 13.81 -1.08 -7.39
N GLU A 256 14.68 -1.01 -8.39
CA GLU A 256 16.06 -0.55 -8.23
C GLU A 256 16.10 0.96 -7.89
N SER A 257 15.29 1.79 -8.55
CA SER A 257 15.28 3.25 -8.37
C SER A 257 14.72 3.70 -7.02
N VAL A 258 13.81 2.97 -6.38
CA VAL A 258 13.28 3.36 -5.07
C VAL A 258 14.33 3.34 -3.97
N GLN A 259 15.38 2.52 -4.11
CA GLN A 259 16.48 2.38 -3.16
C GLN A 259 16.00 2.06 -1.73
N LEU A 260 14.91 1.30 -1.62
CA LEU A 260 14.41 0.81 -0.35
C LEU A 260 15.05 -0.53 -0.01
N PRO A 261 15.34 -0.81 1.27
CA PRO A 261 15.79 -2.12 1.67
C PRO A 261 14.69 -3.16 1.41
N PRO A 262 15.03 -4.39 1.01
CA PRO A 262 14.08 -5.48 1.08
C PRO A 262 13.64 -5.70 2.53
N ALA A 263 12.48 -6.33 2.72
CA ALA A 263 11.84 -6.44 4.04
C ALA A 263 12.73 -7.12 5.12
N ASP A 264 13.61 -8.03 4.73
CA ASP A 264 14.55 -8.72 5.60
C ASP A 264 15.75 -7.86 6.05
N ARG A 265 15.99 -6.71 5.41
CA ARG A 265 17.04 -5.74 5.74
C ARG A 265 16.50 -4.42 6.31
N ALA A 266 15.19 -4.33 6.61
CA ALA A 266 14.56 -3.10 7.11
C ALA A 266 15.23 -2.53 8.38
N THR A 267 15.79 -3.39 9.25
CA THR A 267 16.50 -2.98 10.49
C THR A 267 17.75 -2.12 10.22
N GLU A 268 18.36 -2.25 9.05
CA GLU A 268 19.61 -1.55 8.72
C GLU A 268 19.42 -0.04 8.63
N VAL A 269 18.24 0.42 8.19
CA VAL A 269 17.90 1.86 8.13
C VAL A 269 17.96 2.51 9.53
N PHE A 270 17.65 1.73 10.56
CA PHE A 270 17.56 2.23 11.93
C PHE A 270 18.82 1.94 12.76
N ALA A 271 19.87 1.40 12.13
CA ALA A 271 21.13 1.12 12.81
C ALA A 271 21.72 2.39 13.45
N GLY A 272 21.95 2.35 14.78
CA GLY A 272 22.45 3.49 15.53
C GLY A 272 21.41 4.59 15.85
N ALA A 273 20.13 4.39 15.55
CA ALA A 273 19.07 5.29 16.02
C ALA A 273 18.98 5.26 17.54
N SER A 274 19.02 6.44 18.18
CA SER A 274 19.11 6.58 19.64
C SER A 274 17.75 6.79 20.32
N SER A 275 16.73 7.17 19.57
CA SER A 275 15.39 7.47 20.06
C SER A 275 14.30 7.05 19.07
N GLU A 276 13.05 7.07 19.53
CA GLU A 276 11.88 6.86 18.69
C GLU A 276 11.79 7.95 17.61
N ASN A 277 11.97 9.21 17.99
CA ASN A 277 11.96 10.34 17.05
C ASN A 277 13.04 10.20 15.97
N ASP A 278 14.23 9.72 16.35
CA ASP A 278 15.31 9.46 15.40
C ASP A 278 14.92 8.36 14.40
N ARG A 279 14.25 7.30 14.86
CA ARG A 279 13.71 6.28 13.94
C ARG A 279 12.62 6.82 13.03
N ILE A 280 11.72 7.66 13.56
CA ILE A 280 10.66 8.29 12.75
C ILE A 280 11.26 9.22 11.69
N GLY A 281 12.24 10.05 12.05
CA GLY A 281 12.95 10.90 11.10
C GLY A 281 13.56 10.11 9.95
N ARG A 282 14.29 9.03 10.26
CA ARG A 282 14.89 8.14 9.25
C ARG A 282 13.85 7.44 8.37
N LEU A 283 12.72 7.01 8.95
CA LEU A 283 11.62 6.43 8.18
C LEU A 283 11.09 7.42 7.15
N VAL A 284 10.76 8.64 7.58
CA VAL A 284 10.21 9.68 6.71
C VAL A 284 11.21 10.06 5.63
N GLU A 285 12.48 10.24 5.98
CA GLU A 285 13.57 10.51 5.03
C GLU A 285 13.69 9.39 3.98
N THR A 286 13.66 8.14 4.42
CA THR A 286 13.71 6.97 3.53
C THR A 286 12.53 6.93 2.56
N PHE A 287 11.31 7.16 3.06
CA PHE A 287 10.09 7.15 2.25
C PHE A 287 10.07 8.30 1.26
N PHE A 288 10.32 9.51 1.74
CA PHE A 288 10.29 10.70 0.89
C PHE A 288 11.43 10.70 -0.12
N GLY A 289 12.59 10.16 0.23
CA GLY A 289 13.66 9.91 -0.73
C GLY A 289 13.26 8.94 -1.84
N ALA A 290 12.55 7.86 -1.51
CA ALA A 290 12.02 6.93 -2.50
C ALA A 290 10.95 7.59 -3.40
N TYR A 291 10.09 8.44 -2.84
CA TYR A 291 9.09 9.18 -3.62
C TYR A 291 9.70 10.25 -4.51
N GLU A 292 10.76 10.93 -4.08
CA GLU A 292 11.51 11.88 -4.90
C GLU A 292 12.10 11.20 -6.14
N ARG A 293 12.63 9.99 -5.99
CA ARG A 293 13.26 9.23 -7.10
C ARG A 293 12.25 8.54 -8.02
N ALA A 294 11.14 8.03 -7.49
CA ALA A 294 10.27 7.10 -8.21
C ALA A 294 8.76 7.34 -8.01
N GLY A 295 8.36 8.50 -7.47
CA GLY A 295 6.98 8.78 -7.08
C GLY A 295 5.96 8.65 -8.21
N ASP A 296 6.30 9.09 -9.43
CA ASP A 296 5.40 8.98 -10.58
C ASP A 296 5.21 7.53 -11.02
N GLY A 297 6.27 6.73 -10.99
CA GLY A 297 6.21 5.28 -11.26
C GLY A 297 5.38 4.54 -10.19
N ILE A 298 5.56 4.89 -8.92
CA ILE A 298 4.75 4.35 -7.80
C ILE A 298 3.27 4.71 -8.00
N ALA A 299 2.97 5.96 -8.36
CA ALA A 299 1.59 6.40 -8.59
C ALA A 299 0.95 5.69 -9.79
N ALA A 300 1.67 5.55 -10.89
CA ALA A 300 1.21 4.79 -12.06
C ALA A 300 0.94 3.32 -11.70
N GLY A 301 1.87 2.69 -10.98
CA GLY A 301 1.72 1.33 -10.50
C GLY A 301 0.51 1.16 -9.59
N ARG A 302 0.29 2.08 -8.64
CA ARG A 302 -0.88 2.05 -7.75
C ARG A 302 -2.21 2.15 -8.50
N ARG A 303 -2.29 2.97 -9.56
CA ARG A 303 -3.52 3.12 -10.36
C ARG A 303 -3.90 1.82 -11.08
N GLU A 304 -2.92 1.10 -11.63
CA GLU A 304 -3.17 -0.02 -12.54
C GLU A 304 -2.82 -1.41 -11.96
N ARG A 305 -2.44 -1.49 -10.68
CA ARG A 305 -2.07 -2.75 -10.01
C ARG A 305 -3.15 -3.85 -10.03
N ARG A 306 -4.41 -3.48 -10.20
CA ARG A 306 -5.53 -4.42 -10.27
C ARG A 306 -5.75 -4.98 -11.68
N GLU A 307 -5.39 -4.21 -12.69
CA GLU A 307 -5.65 -4.50 -14.10
C GLU A 307 -4.45 -5.17 -14.76
N VAL A 308 -3.23 -4.80 -14.34
CA VAL A 308 -1.98 -5.36 -14.86
C VAL A 308 -1.32 -6.25 -13.80
N PRO A 309 -1.38 -7.60 -13.98
CA PRO A 309 -0.92 -8.55 -12.96
C PRO A 309 0.53 -8.37 -12.51
N ILE A 310 1.45 -8.11 -13.44
CA ILE A 310 2.87 -7.88 -13.14
C ILE A 310 3.04 -6.64 -12.26
N VAL A 311 2.30 -5.58 -12.55
CA VAL A 311 2.29 -4.36 -11.72
C VAL A 311 1.75 -4.64 -10.32
N GLY A 312 0.74 -5.52 -10.21
CA GLY A 312 0.24 -6.00 -8.92
C GLY A 312 1.31 -6.69 -8.08
N GLU A 313 2.17 -7.51 -8.70
CA GLU A 313 3.29 -8.18 -8.02
C GLU A 313 4.35 -7.16 -7.55
N VAL A 314 4.76 -6.24 -8.42
CA VAL A 314 5.71 -5.16 -8.09
C VAL A 314 5.21 -4.33 -6.92
N MET A 315 3.96 -3.86 -6.98
CA MET A 315 3.39 -3.04 -5.93
C MET A 315 3.22 -3.78 -4.61
N ALA A 316 2.91 -5.07 -4.64
CA ALA A 316 2.80 -5.89 -3.43
C ALA A 316 4.16 -6.04 -2.72
N GLU A 317 5.24 -6.25 -3.47
CA GLU A 317 6.59 -6.34 -2.89
C GLU A 317 7.07 -4.98 -2.35
N LEU A 318 6.79 -3.90 -3.08
CA LEU A 318 7.10 -2.55 -2.62
C LEU A 318 6.34 -2.21 -1.33
N ASP A 319 5.04 -2.52 -1.26
CA ASP A 319 4.24 -2.34 -0.04
C ASP A 319 4.80 -3.15 1.14
N ASN A 320 5.28 -4.37 0.90
CA ASN A 320 5.89 -5.22 1.94
C ASN A 320 7.17 -4.57 2.51
N SER A 321 8.01 -3.96 1.68
CA SER A 321 9.19 -3.21 2.14
C SER A 321 8.80 -1.98 2.96
N PHE A 322 7.85 -1.19 2.49
CA PHE A 322 7.34 -0.05 3.26
C PHE A 322 6.77 -0.48 4.63
N ASP A 323 5.96 -1.54 4.67
CA ASP A 323 5.35 -2.01 5.92
C ASP A 323 6.39 -2.54 6.89
N SER A 324 7.42 -3.23 6.41
CA SER A 324 8.53 -3.71 7.23
C SER A 324 9.29 -2.56 7.88
N LEU A 325 9.56 -1.49 7.13
CA LEU A 325 10.19 -0.28 7.67
C LEU A 325 9.34 0.41 8.75
N VAL A 326 8.02 0.48 8.54
CA VAL A 326 7.10 1.05 9.54
C VAL A 326 7.10 0.22 10.82
N VAL A 327 7.04 -1.10 10.71
CA VAL A 327 7.08 -2.01 11.87
C VAL A 327 8.37 -1.81 12.67
N GLU A 328 9.52 -1.73 11.99
CA GLU A 328 10.81 -1.50 12.63
C GLU A 328 10.90 -0.11 13.29
N ALA A 329 10.42 0.94 12.62
CA ALA A 329 10.39 2.30 13.16
C ALA A 329 9.57 2.40 14.46
N LEU A 330 8.39 1.76 14.47
CA LEU A 330 7.48 1.73 15.62
C LEU A 330 7.97 0.83 16.76
N GLY A 331 8.85 -0.14 16.50
CA GLY A 331 9.30 -1.10 17.50
C GLY A 331 8.15 -1.84 18.20
N PRO A 332 7.99 -1.75 19.55
CA PRO A 332 6.89 -2.43 20.25
C PRO A 332 5.49 -2.02 19.78
N LEU A 333 5.28 -0.78 19.37
CA LEU A 333 4.02 -0.29 18.80
C LEU A 333 3.71 -0.86 17.42
N GLY A 334 4.71 -1.32 16.68
CA GLY A 334 4.54 -2.01 15.40
C GLY A 334 3.83 -3.37 15.47
N ARG A 335 3.52 -3.84 16.68
CA ARG A 335 2.69 -5.04 16.91
C ARG A 335 1.20 -4.75 16.81
N ASP A 336 0.82 -3.49 16.83
CA ASP A 336 -0.54 -3.01 16.68
C ASP A 336 -0.76 -2.58 15.22
N GLY A 337 -1.65 -3.28 14.51
CA GLY A 337 -1.95 -3.00 13.10
C GLY A 337 -2.49 -1.59 12.86
N TRP A 338 -3.15 -0.98 13.87
CA TRP A 338 -3.60 0.40 13.82
C TRP A 338 -2.44 1.39 13.72
N SER A 339 -1.41 1.22 14.55
CA SER A 339 -0.23 2.10 14.53
C SER A 339 0.53 2.00 13.20
N VAL A 340 0.66 0.80 12.64
CA VAL A 340 1.25 0.58 11.31
C VAL A 340 0.44 1.30 10.23
N THR A 341 -0.88 1.11 10.22
CA THR A 341 -1.78 1.72 9.25
C THR A 341 -1.72 3.24 9.30
N SER A 342 -1.77 3.81 10.51
CA SER A 342 -1.74 5.27 10.70
C SER A 342 -0.42 5.88 10.26
N LEU A 343 0.70 5.26 10.63
CA LEU A 343 2.01 5.78 10.24
C LEU A 343 2.22 5.69 8.72
N ARG A 344 1.76 4.61 8.08
CA ARG A 344 1.77 4.51 6.61
C ARG A 344 0.97 5.62 5.94
N ALA A 345 -0.21 5.97 6.48
CA ALA A 345 -1.04 7.03 5.96
C ALA A 345 -0.39 8.42 6.12
N LEU A 346 0.22 8.67 7.29
CA LEU A 346 0.89 9.95 7.58
C LEU A 346 2.18 10.16 6.78
N THR A 347 2.75 9.10 6.22
CA THR A 347 3.99 9.12 5.43
C THR A 347 3.77 8.70 3.98
N ASP A 348 2.54 8.71 3.48
CA ASP A 348 2.20 8.28 2.13
C ASP A 348 2.69 9.25 1.05
N LEU A 349 2.79 8.74 -0.18
CA LEU A 349 3.15 9.49 -1.38
C LEU A 349 2.32 10.77 -1.56
N GLU A 350 1.03 10.73 -1.25
CA GLU A 350 0.17 11.91 -1.42
C GLU A 350 0.46 12.99 -0.37
N VAL A 351 0.90 12.62 0.84
CA VAL A 351 1.38 13.58 1.84
C VAL A 351 2.65 14.27 1.33
N TRP A 352 3.61 13.49 0.81
CA TRP A 352 4.82 14.04 0.22
C TRP A 352 4.50 14.99 -0.95
N ARG A 353 3.64 14.58 -1.89
CA ARG A 353 3.22 15.41 -3.02
C ARG A 353 2.60 16.72 -2.56
N THR A 354 1.64 16.66 -1.64
CA THR A 354 0.99 17.85 -1.10
C THR A 354 2.01 18.84 -0.55
N LEU A 355 2.98 18.37 0.25
CA LEU A 355 4.03 19.23 0.81
C LEU A 355 4.93 19.84 -0.27
N ARG A 356 5.27 19.06 -1.31
CA ARG A 356 6.10 19.51 -2.45
C ARG A 356 5.35 20.54 -3.31
N ASP A 357 4.07 20.31 -3.58
CA ASP A 357 3.20 21.21 -4.35
C ASP A 357 2.99 22.55 -3.64
N GLU A 358 3.01 22.55 -2.29
CA GLU A 358 2.99 23.77 -1.48
C GLU A 358 4.37 24.47 -1.41
N GLY A 359 5.37 24.00 -2.13
CA GLY A 359 6.69 24.60 -2.25
C GLY A 359 7.67 24.25 -1.13
N ALA A 360 7.41 23.20 -0.34
CA ALA A 360 8.40 22.72 0.62
C ALA A 360 9.63 22.13 -0.12
N THR A 361 10.85 22.39 0.38
CA THR A 361 12.04 21.64 -0.06
C THR A 361 11.93 20.18 0.40
N PRO A 362 12.71 19.24 -0.17
CA PRO A 362 12.72 17.85 0.32
C PRO A 362 12.97 17.76 1.82
N GLU A 363 13.93 18.49 2.34
CA GLU A 363 14.27 18.52 3.77
C GLU A 363 13.13 19.09 4.61
N ALA A 364 12.52 20.20 4.17
CA ALA A 364 11.39 20.81 4.87
C ALA A 364 10.13 19.91 4.85
N ALA A 365 9.95 19.10 3.81
CA ALA A 365 8.89 18.11 3.76
C ALA A 365 9.11 16.99 4.77
N VAL A 366 10.34 16.48 4.88
CA VAL A 366 10.75 15.49 5.89
C VAL A 366 10.50 16.04 7.31
N ASP A 367 10.97 17.24 7.61
CA ASP A 367 10.82 17.86 8.93
C ASP A 367 9.34 18.02 9.32
N ARG A 368 8.50 18.50 8.39
CA ARG A 368 7.06 18.69 8.63
C ARG A 368 6.33 17.39 8.86
N ALA A 369 6.61 16.38 8.04
CA ALA A 369 5.98 15.08 8.17
C ALA A 369 6.43 14.37 9.47
N SER A 370 7.71 14.42 9.80
CA SER A 370 8.26 13.87 11.06
C SER A 370 7.59 14.51 12.28
N ALA A 371 7.50 15.85 12.31
CA ALA A 371 6.82 16.56 13.38
C ALA A 371 5.32 16.25 13.48
N ALA A 372 4.65 15.93 12.38
CA ALA A 372 3.26 15.51 12.39
C ALA A 372 3.10 14.09 12.98
N VAL A 373 3.99 13.18 12.60
CA VAL A 373 4.03 11.81 13.14
C VAL A 373 4.34 11.81 14.63
N GLU A 374 5.32 12.60 15.08
CA GLU A 374 5.68 12.72 16.50
C GLU A 374 4.50 13.18 17.34
N ARG A 375 3.80 14.23 16.91
CA ARG A 375 2.59 14.70 17.60
C ARG A 375 1.48 13.66 17.62
N TRP A 376 1.31 12.90 16.55
CA TRP A 376 0.35 11.81 16.53
C TRP A 376 0.74 10.71 17.54
N LEU A 377 2.01 10.33 17.62
CA LEU A 377 2.51 9.35 18.59
C LEU A 377 2.32 9.82 20.03
N GLU A 378 2.56 11.10 20.34
CA GLU A 378 2.34 11.69 21.68
C GLU A 378 0.88 11.63 22.12
N GLY A 379 -0.06 11.79 21.18
CA GLY A 379 -1.50 11.74 21.42
C GLY A 379 -2.11 10.33 21.34
N SER A 380 -1.32 9.31 21.00
CA SER A 380 -1.84 7.95 20.79
C SER A 380 -2.16 7.26 22.12
N PRO A 381 -3.36 6.65 22.28
CA PRO A 381 -3.75 5.93 23.50
C PRO A 381 -2.99 4.61 23.69
N ALA A 382 -2.11 4.23 22.78
CA ALA A 382 -1.30 3.00 22.84
C ALA A 382 -0.03 3.12 23.71
N ARG A 383 0.20 4.29 24.35
CA ARG A 383 1.29 4.52 25.31
C ARG A 383 0.86 4.27 26.74
#